data_cf6551d4b789c90eeca02f704301e273
#
_entry.id   cf6551d4b789c90eeca02f704301e273
#
_cell.length_a   1.000
_cell.length_b   1.000
_cell.length_c   1.000
_cell.angle_alpha   90.00
_cell.angle_beta   90.00
_cell.angle_gamma   90.00
#
_symmetry.space_group_name_H-M   'P 1'
#
loop_
_entity.id
_entity.type
_entity.pdbx_description
1 polymer ?
#
loop_
_entity_poly.entity_id
_entity_poly.type
_entity_poly.pdbx_seq_one_letter_code
_entity_poly.pdbx_strand_id
1 'polypeptide(L)'
;MASSFSITKLYQSVLFSKIYFFGPERVAGGNSYFRPMYEVIDRFVAKYIQLTEEELAFFHSLLKHRKVRKKNFLLQEGEICDFEAFVLKGCIRSYYLDKDGIETILLFAVEEWWVSDLTSFSEQKPSNLFIETLEDCELLSIDFKNKSRLFEKLPAFERMFRLMVQRSLGVLQQRFYASISQTAEERYTQFLEKYPLVAQRVPQHQIARYIGVSPEFLSKVRSTMYKKH
;
A
#
# COMPACT_ATOMS: atom_id res chain seq x y z
N MET A 1 7.48 -23.93 37.64
CA MET A 1 7.76 -23.94 36.19
C MET A 1 6.41 -23.85 35.46
N ALA A 2 5.97 -22.66 35.10
CA ALA A 2 4.70 -22.48 34.38
C ALA A 2 4.89 -21.35 33.34
N SER A 3 4.87 -21.80 32.12
CA SER A 3 4.37 -21.17 30.87
C SER A 3 4.43 -19.64 30.73
N SER A 4 5.53 -19.19 30.23
CA SER A 4 5.74 -17.88 29.60
C SER A 4 5.37 -17.93 28.10
N PHE A 5 4.36 -18.70 27.73
CA PHE A 5 3.94 -18.95 26.35
C PHE A 5 2.49 -18.52 26.19
N SER A 6 2.18 -17.27 25.92
CA SER A 6 0.84 -16.98 25.37
C SER A 6 0.57 -15.54 24.91
N ILE A 7 1.26 -14.53 25.41
CA ILE A 7 0.86 -13.15 25.09
C ILE A 7 1.41 -12.70 23.74
N THR A 8 2.62 -13.09 23.38
CA THR A 8 3.25 -12.70 22.12
C THR A 8 2.61 -13.38 20.90
N LYS A 9 2.18 -14.65 21.01
CA LYS A 9 1.45 -15.34 19.96
C LYS A 9 0.03 -14.82 19.75
N LEU A 10 -0.66 -14.42 20.84
CA LEU A 10 -2.00 -13.84 20.74
C LEU A 10 -1.97 -12.44 20.10
N TYR A 11 -0.94 -11.61 20.43
CA TYR A 11 -0.75 -10.32 19.78
C TYR A 11 -0.38 -10.44 18.30
N GLN A 12 0.40 -11.42 17.92
CA GLN A 12 0.75 -11.66 16.51
C GLN A 12 -0.42 -12.21 15.69
N SER A 13 -1.24 -13.10 16.23
CA SER A 13 -2.36 -13.70 15.48
C SER A 13 -3.57 -12.79 15.34
N VAL A 14 -3.85 -11.94 16.32
CA VAL A 14 -5.04 -11.07 16.33
C VAL A 14 -4.81 -9.76 15.59
N LEU A 15 -3.56 -9.23 15.56
CA LEU A 15 -3.23 -7.99 14.83
C LEU A 15 -2.91 -8.20 13.34
N PHE A 16 -2.46 -9.39 12.93
CA PHE A 16 -1.95 -9.60 11.58
C PHE A 16 -2.93 -10.26 10.59
N SER A 17 -3.85 -11.12 11.05
CA SER A 17 -4.73 -11.85 10.14
C SER A 17 -6.03 -11.11 9.77
N LYS A 18 -6.46 -10.12 10.55
CA LYS A 18 -7.74 -9.40 10.32
C LYS A 18 -7.65 -8.08 9.56
N ILE A 19 -6.45 -7.62 9.18
CA ILE A 19 -6.26 -6.27 8.61
C ILE A 19 -6.07 -6.29 7.08
N TYR A 20 -5.74 -7.43 6.49
CA TYR A 20 -5.45 -7.55 5.05
C TYR A 20 -6.35 -8.52 4.27
N PHE A 21 -7.27 -9.24 4.94
CA PHE A 21 -8.17 -10.19 4.28
C PHE A 21 -9.59 -10.01 4.81
N PHE A 22 -10.37 -9.15 4.17
CA PHE A 22 -11.81 -9.33 4.10
C PHE A 22 -12.17 -9.53 2.64
N GLY A 23 -12.46 -10.77 2.30
CA GLY A 23 -13.19 -11.12 1.11
C GLY A 23 -14.59 -10.48 1.14
N PRO A 24 -15.32 -10.41 0.02
CA PRO A 24 -16.55 -9.65 -0.09
C PRO A 24 -17.69 -10.30 0.72
N GLU A 25 -18.02 -9.77 1.88
CA GLU A 25 -19.34 -9.99 2.46
C GLU A 25 -20.35 -9.08 1.75
N ARG A 26 -21.33 -9.68 1.11
CA ARG A 26 -22.44 -8.98 0.48
C ARG A 26 -23.31 -8.34 1.55
N VAL A 27 -23.32 -7.02 1.60
CA VAL A 27 -24.38 -6.27 2.30
C VAL A 27 -25.45 -5.94 1.27
N ALA A 28 -26.64 -6.47 1.48
CA ALA A 28 -27.81 -6.19 0.65
C ALA A 28 -28.53 -4.93 1.15
N GLY A 29 -28.94 -4.08 0.21
CA GLY A 29 -30.07 -3.18 0.34
C GLY A 29 -29.77 -1.69 0.49
N GLY A 30 -30.18 -0.88 -0.48
CA GLY A 30 -30.33 0.57 -0.35
C GLY A 30 -30.17 1.31 -1.68
N ASN A 31 -31.30 1.78 -2.18
CA ASN A 31 -31.47 2.56 -3.40
C ASN A 31 -30.76 3.91 -3.28
N SER A 32 -29.88 4.30 -4.21
CA SER A 32 -29.74 5.65 -4.78
C SER A 32 -28.36 5.87 -5.40
N TYR A 33 -28.28 6.60 -6.47
CA TYR A 33 -27.14 7.22 -7.19
C TYR A 33 -25.71 6.70 -6.95
N PHE A 34 -25.54 5.41 -6.68
CA PHE A 34 -24.26 4.74 -6.54
C PHE A 34 -23.56 4.71 -7.90
N ARG A 35 -22.53 5.48 -8.06
CA ARG A 35 -21.59 5.27 -9.17
C ARG A 35 -20.73 4.04 -8.78
N PRO A 36 -20.78 2.94 -9.55
CA PRO A 36 -20.05 1.70 -9.23
C PRO A 36 -18.55 1.91 -8.97
N MET A 37 -18.02 3.01 -9.51
CA MET A 37 -16.63 3.42 -9.37
C MET A 37 -16.19 3.73 -7.93
N TYR A 38 -17.09 4.17 -7.05
CA TYR A 38 -16.76 4.54 -5.67
C TYR A 38 -17.01 3.44 -4.65
N GLU A 39 -17.70 2.35 -5.01
CA GLU A 39 -18.03 1.27 -4.06
C GLU A 39 -16.82 0.71 -3.33
N VAL A 40 -15.68 0.58 -4.00
CA VAL A 40 -14.46 0.01 -3.42
C VAL A 40 -13.87 0.94 -2.36
N ILE A 41 -13.78 2.24 -2.66
CA ILE A 41 -13.25 3.20 -1.71
C ILE A 41 -14.22 3.44 -0.55
N ASP A 42 -15.53 3.41 -0.79
CA ASP A 42 -16.56 3.58 0.24
C ASP A 42 -16.51 2.42 1.25
N ARG A 43 -16.41 1.18 0.77
CA ARG A 43 -16.18 0.01 1.64
C ARG A 43 -14.87 0.11 2.42
N PHE A 44 -13.82 0.65 1.79
CA PHE A 44 -12.55 0.87 2.46
C PHE A 44 -12.68 1.91 3.57
N VAL A 45 -13.30 3.06 3.29
CA VAL A 45 -13.54 4.15 4.26
C VAL A 45 -14.42 3.68 5.42
N ALA A 46 -15.47 2.92 5.13
CA ALA A 46 -16.38 2.37 6.13
C ALA A 46 -15.70 1.46 7.17
N LYS A 47 -14.52 0.90 6.88
CA LYS A 47 -13.70 0.15 7.86
C LYS A 47 -13.17 1.05 9.00
N TYR A 48 -13.17 2.36 8.83
CA TYR A 48 -12.55 3.33 9.74
C TYR A 48 -13.53 4.33 10.32
N ILE A 49 -14.45 4.83 9.49
CA ILE A 49 -15.37 5.92 9.81
C ILE A 49 -16.73 5.65 9.17
N GLN A 50 -17.78 6.16 9.80
CA GLN A 50 -19.15 6.14 9.27
C GLN A 50 -19.44 7.52 8.67
N LEU A 51 -19.96 7.55 7.46
CA LEU A 51 -20.32 8.77 6.73
C LEU A 51 -21.78 8.70 6.29
N THR A 52 -22.43 9.86 6.27
CA THR A 52 -23.75 10.04 5.65
C THR A 52 -23.62 10.05 4.12
N GLU A 53 -24.75 9.94 3.41
CA GLU A 53 -24.77 10.03 1.94
C GLU A 53 -24.25 11.39 1.44
N GLU A 54 -24.57 12.48 2.14
CA GLU A 54 -24.10 13.84 1.81
C GLU A 54 -22.58 13.97 2.00
N GLU A 55 -22.04 13.39 3.08
CA GLU A 55 -20.61 13.37 3.36
C GLU A 55 -19.83 12.52 2.32
N LEU A 56 -20.39 11.36 1.91
CA LEU A 56 -19.84 10.55 0.82
C LEU A 56 -19.87 11.32 -0.50
N ALA A 57 -20.98 11.98 -0.83
CA ALA A 57 -21.07 12.79 -2.04
C ALA A 57 -20.03 13.92 -2.06
N PHE A 58 -19.82 14.58 -0.91
CA PHE A 58 -18.78 15.59 -0.78
C PHE A 58 -17.37 14.98 -0.96
N PHE A 59 -17.07 13.87 -0.30
CA PHE A 59 -15.80 13.16 -0.46
C PHE A 59 -15.56 12.79 -1.93
N HIS A 60 -16.54 12.19 -2.60
CA HIS A 60 -16.43 11.83 -4.03
C HIS A 60 -16.16 13.05 -4.92
N SER A 61 -16.74 14.22 -4.58
CA SER A 61 -16.54 15.45 -5.36
C SER A 61 -15.09 15.96 -5.33
N LEU A 62 -14.30 15.53 -4.35
CA LEU A 62 -12.88 15.91 -4.18
C LEU A 62 -11.92 14.93 -4.90
N LEU A 63 -12.43 13.77 -5.33
CA LEU A 63 -11.63 12.72 -5.96
C LEU A 63 -11.59 12.90 -7.48
N LYS A 64 -10.41 12.62 -8.04
CA LYS A 64 -10.18 12.56 -9.49
C LYS A 64 -9.97 11.12 -9.92
N HIS A 65 -10.80 10.63 -10.83
CA HIS A 65 -10.59 9.32 -11.46
C HIS A 65 -9.50 9.41 -12.54
N ARG A 66 -8.52 8.52 -12.47
CA ARG A 66 -7.40 8.45 -13.42
C ARG A 66 -7.26 7.03 -13.97
N LYS A 67 -7.12 6.91 -15.29
CA LYS A 67 -6.68 5.68 -15.95
C LYS A 67 -5.26 5.89 -16.45
N VAL A 68 -4.37 5.00 -16.04
CA VAL A 68 -2.94 5.11 -16.33
C VAL A 68 -2.47 3.78 -16.92
N ARG A 69 -1.82 3.84 -18.07
CA ARG A 69 -1.31 2.64 -18.75
C ARG A 69 -0.09 2.09 -17.99
N LYS A 70 0.17 0.81 -18.17
CA LYS A 70 1.37 0.13 -17.71
C LYS A 70 2.64 0.88 -18.12
N LYS A 71 3.66 0.87 -17.24
CA LYS A 71 4.96 1.51 -17.43
C LYS A 71 4.91 3.04 -17.58
N ASN A 72 3.92 3.68 -16.98
CA ASN A 72 3.86 5.13 -16.87
C ASN A 72 4.19 5.59 -15.47
N PHE A 73 4.89 6.72 -15.37
CA PHE A 73 5.18 7.35 -14.10
C PHE A 73 3.97 8.16 -13.62
N LEU A 74 3.67 8.02 -12.34
CA LEU A 74 2.77 8.91 -11.60
C LEU A 74 3.56 10.02 -10.92
N LEU A 75 4.83 9.75 -10.56
CA LEU A 75 5.77 10.65 -9.95
C LEU A 75 7.18 10.26 -10.37
N GLN A 76 8.02 11.25 -10.67
CA GLN A 76 9.43 11.07 -10.92
C GLN A 76 10.26 11.88 -9.92
N GLU A 77 11.50 11.46 -9.68
CA GLU A 77 12.45 12.22 -8.87
C GLU A 77 12.55 13.66 -9.34
N GLY A 78 12.57 14.59 -8.38
CA GLY A 78 12.60 16.04 -8.64
C GLY A 78 11.22 16.68 -8.83
N GLU A 79 10.17 15.93 -9.09
CA GLU A 79 8.80 16.43 -9.14
C GLU A 79 8.22 16.58 -7.73
N ILE A 80 7.26 17.49 -7.56
CA ILE A 80 6.49 17.58 -6.32
C ILE A 80 5.30 16.62 -6.43
N CYS A 81 5.15 15.73 -5.43
CA CYS A 81 3.99 14.85 -5.34
C CYS A 81 2.74 15.68 -5.02
N ASP A 82 1.84 15.80 -5.98
CA ASP A 82 0.60 16.57 -5.85
C ASP A 82 -0.64 15.70 -5.57
N PHE A 83 -0.44 14.42 -5.27
CA PHE A 83 -1.53 13.46 -5.12
C PHE A 83 -1.30 12.45 -3.99
N GLU A 84 -2.40 12.01 -3.38
CA GLU A 84 -2.52 10.70 -2.77
C GLU A 84 -3.55 9.89 -3.57
N ALA A 85 -3.20 8.69 -4.01
CA ALA A 85 -4.04 7.89 -4.88
C ALA A 85 -4.41 6.54 -4.26
N PHE A 86 -5.69 6.20 -4.35
CA PHE A 86 -6.26 4.92 -3.99
C PHE A 86 -6.35 4.04 -5.24
N VAL A 87 -5.83 2.83 -5.18
CA VAL A 87 -5.81 1.89 -6.30
C VAL A 87 -7.14 1.15 -6.37
N LEU A 88 -7.91 1.41 -7.44
CA LEU A 88 -9.12 0.66 -7.77
C LEU A 88 -8.78 -0.64 -8.49
N LYS A 89 -7.79 -0.59 -9.38
CA LYS A 89 -7.31 -1.71 -10.18
C LYS A 89 -5.86 -1.50 -10.58
N GLY A 90 -5.09 -2.58 -10.61
CA GLY A 90 -3.73 -2.60 -11.11
C GLY A 90 -2.68 -2.75 -10.02
N CYS A 91 -1.43 -2.68 -10.41
CA CYS A 91 -0.27 -2.79 -9.53
C CYS A 91 0.70 -1.64 -9.79
N ILE A 92 1.16 -1.01 -8.73
CA ILE A 92 2.06 0.15 -8.75
C ILE A 92 3.27 -0.17 -7.87
N ARG A 93 4.44 0.32 -8.25
CA ARG A 93 5.63 0.32 -7.40
C ARG A 93 6.07 1.74 -7.06
N SER A 94 6.56 1.91 -5.83
CA SER A 94 7.33 3.09 -5.42
C SER A 94 8.74 2.66 -5.10
N TYR A 95 9.72 3.37 -5.63
CA TYR A 95 11.12 3.03 -5.47
C TYR A 95 12.02 4.26 -5.46
N TYR A 96 13.20 4.08 -4.89
CA TYR A 96 14.30 5.01 -4.88
C TYR A 96 15.43 4.48 -5.78
N LEU A 97 16.12 5.38 -6.47
CA LEU A 97 17.38 5.06 -7.17
C LEU A 97 18.54 5.60 -6.37
N ASP A 98 19.53 4.76 -6.10
CA ASP A 98 20.77 5.23 -5.51
C ASP A 98 21.70 5.86 -6.58
N LYS A 99 22.83 6.41 -6.14
CA LYS A 99 23.82 7.03 -7.01
C LYS A 99 24.41 6.10 -8.07
N ASP A 100 24.34 4.79 -7.87
CA ASP A 100 24.83 3.76 -8.77
C ASP A 100 23.70 3.24 -9.70
N GLY A 101 22.51 3.86 -9.64
CA GLY A 101 21.33 3.49 -10.44
C GLY A 101 20.65 2.21 -9.96
N ILE A 102 20.91 1.77 -8.73
CA ILE A 102 20.29 0.58 -8.16
C ILE A 102 18.94 0.94 -7.55
N GLU A 103 17.90 0.25 -8.01
CA GLU A 103 16.54 0.43 -7.46
C GLU A 103 16.43 -0.20 -6.07
N THR A 104 15.84 0.53 -5.14
CA THR A 104 15.33 0.00 -3.86
C THR A 104 13.82 0.20 -3.81
N ILE A 105 13.05 -0.88 -3.84
CA ILE A 105 11.60 -0.81 -3.83
C ILE A 105 11.09 -0.60 -2.40
N LEU A 106 10.35 0.48 -2.21
CA LEU A 106 9.77 0.85 -0.92
C LEU A 106 8.37 0.25 -0.74
N LEU A 107 7.57 0.21 -1.81
CA LEU A 107 6.18 -0.19 -1.75
C LEU A 107 5.77 -0.85 -3.07
N PHE A 108 4.95 -1.89 -2.98
CA PHE A 108 4.01 -2.29 -4.02
C PHE A 108 2.61 -1.94 -3.55
N ALA A 109 1.84 -1.23 -4.37
CA ALA A 109 0.44 -0.94 -4.10
C ALA A 109 -0.44 -1.69 -5.10
N VAL A 110 -1.42 -2.40 -4.60
CA VAL A 110 -2.45 -3.13 -5.35
C VAL A 110 -3.82 -2.59 -4.96
N GLU A 111 -4.88 -3.21 -5.42
CA GLU A 111 -6.26 -2.81 -5.13
C GLU A 111 -6.49 -2.56 -3.62
N GLU A 112 -7.25 -1.53 -3.30
CA GLU A 112 -7.54 -1.02 -1.94
C GLU A 112 -6.34 -0.43 -1.19
N TRP A 113 -5.20 -0.19 -1.86
CA TRP A 113 -4.05 0.46 -1.26
C TRP A 113 -3.94 1.92 -1.70
N TRP A 114 -3.39 2.74 -0.79
CA TRP A 114 -3.01 4.11 -1.10
C TRP A 114 -1.55 4.18 -1.50
N VAL A 115 -1.24 5.06 -2.45
CA VAL A 115 0.11 5.35 -2.92
C VAL A 115 0.34 6.85 -3.04
N SER A 116 1.47 7.30 -2.51
CA SER A 116 1.95 8.68 -2.55
C SER A 116 3.41 8.70 -2.09
N ASP A 117 4.13 9.79 -2.33
CA ASP A 117 5.26 10.19 -1.49
C ASP A 117 4.74 11.12 -0.41
N LEU A 118 4.55 10.59 0.81
CA LEU A 118 3.97 11.33 1.93
C LEU A 118 4.77 12.57 2.31
N THR A 119 6.10 12.52 2.24
CA THR A 119 6.98 13.64 2.57
C THR A 119 6.85 14.74 1.54
N SER A 120 7.01 14.41 0.25
CA SER A 120 6.86 15.37 -0.83
C SER A 120 5.46 15.98 -0.85
N PHE A 121 4.40 15.16 -0.67
CA PHE A 121 3.01 15.62 -0.64
C PHE A 121 2.74 16.56 0.53
N SER A 122 3.20 16.24 1.74
CA SER A 122 2.92 17.06 2.93
C SER A 122 3.74 18.34 3.00
N GLU A 123 5.00 18.29 2.57
CA GLU A 123 5.91 19.43 2.61
C GLU A 123 5.92 20.25 1.31
N GLN A 124 5.27 19.76 0.25
CA GLN A 124 5.26 20.38 -1.09
C GLN A 124 6.68 20.66 -1.61
N LYS A 125 7.57 19.67 -1.40
CA LYS A 125 8.98 19.70 -1.84
C LYS A 125 9.24 18.60 -2.88
N PRO A 126 10.29 18.76 -3.71
CA PRO A 126 10.67 17.73 -4.68
C PRO A 126 10.87 16.36 -4.04
N SER A 127 10.34 15.33 -4.70
CA SER A 127 10.45 13.93 -4.31
C SER A 127 11.81 13.36 -4.72
N ASN A 128 12.31 12.39 -3.94
CA ASN A 128 13.42 11.52 -4.31
C ASN A 128 12.93 10.16 -4.81
N LEU A 129 11.62 9.99 -5.01
CA LEU A 129 11.01 8.71 -5.36
C LEU A 129 10.49 8.71 -6.79
N PHE A 130 10.42 7.51 -7.34
CA PHE A 130 9.65 7.19 -8.52
C PHE A 130 8.40 6.41 -8.11
N ILE A 131 7.25 6.73 -8.69
CA ILE A 131 6.01 5.95 -8.57
C ILE A 131 5.60 5.57 -9.99
N GLU A 132 5.60 4.26 -10.28
CA GLU A 132 5.39 3.71 -11.62
C GLU A 132 4.35 2.60 -11.62
N THR A 133 3.52 2.57 -12.65
CA THR A 133 2.51 1.52 -12.87
C THR A 133 3.16 0.27 -13.48
N LEU A 134 2.95 -0.89 -12.85
CA LEU A 134 3.38 -2.20 -13.35
C LEU A 134 2.32 -2.87 -14.25
N GLU A 135 1.10 -2.38 -14.21
CA GLU A 135 -0.05 -2.82 -14.98
C GLU A 135 -0.87 -1.61 -15.44
N ASP A 136 -1.87 -1.81 -16.28
CA ASP A 136 -2.89 -0.79 -16.53
C ASP A 136 -3.66 -0.55 -15.24
N CYS A 137 -3.67 0.69 -14.76
CA CYS A 137 -4.23 1.06 -13.46
C CYS A 137 -5.44 1.98 -13.58
N GLU A 138 -6.39 1.80 -12.66
CA GLU A 138 -7.46 2.76 -12.38
C GLU A 138 -7.32 3.25 -10.94
N LEU A 139 -7.36 4.57 -10.75
CA LEU A 139 -7.04 5.22 -9.49
C LEU A 139 -8.10 6.27 -9.16
N LEU A 140 -8.34 6.47 -7.87
CA LEU A 140 -8.97 7.68 -7.33
C LEU A 140 -7.91 8.50 -6.60
N SER A 141 -7.66 9.72 -7.03
CA SER A 141 -6.63 10.58 -6.43
C SER A 141 -7.25 11.83 -5.81
N ILE A 142 -6.65 12.27 -4.71
CA ILE A 142 -6.96 13.54 -4.06
C ILE A 142 -5.70 14.40 -4.06
N ASP A 143 -5.82 15.66 -4.46
CA ASP A 143 -4.72 16.61 -4.40
C ASP A 143 -4.62 17.27 -3.01
N PHE A 144 -3.51 17.96 -2.76
CA PHE A 144 -3.21 18.60 -1.47
C PHE A 144 -4.31 19.55 -1.02
N LYS A 145 -4.79 20.43 -1.92
CA LYS A 145 -5.84 21.41 -1.63
C LYS A 145 -7.17 20.73 -1.26
N ASN A 146 -7.56 19.72 -2.03
CA ASN A 146 -8.80 19.00 -1.78
C ASN A 146 -8.72 18.15 -0.51
N LYS A 147 -7.55 17.60 -0.18
CA LYS A 147 -7.34 16.88 1.09
C LYS A 147 -7.48 17.81 2.30
N SER A 148 -6.94 19.04 2.23
CA SER A 148 -7.14 20.03 3.29
C SER A 148 -8.61 20.37 3.48
N ARG A 149 -9.34 20.63 2.37
CA ARG A 149 -10.81 20.83 2.40
C ARG A 149 -11.59 19.65 2.97
N LEU A 150 -11.13 18.42 2.67
CA LEU A 150 -11.72 17.21 3.23
C LEU A 150 -11.62 17.18 4.74
N PHE A 151 -10.45 17.47 5.29
CA PHE A 151 -10.19 17.47 6.72
C PHE A 151 -10.93 18.60 7.45
N GLU A 152 -10.98 19.80 6.86
CA GLU A 152 -11.74 20.92 7.40
C GLU A 152 -13.24 20.62 7.52
N LYS A 153 -13.82 19.99 6.49
CA LYS A 153 -15.27 19.71 6.46
C LYS A 153 -15.64 18.39 7.14
N LEU A 154 -14.79 17.38 7.07
CA LEU A 154 -15.01 16.03 7.60
C LEU A 154 -13.81 15.58 8.45
N PRO A 155 -13.66 16.08 9.68
CA PRO A 155 -12.51 15.78 10.55
C PRO A 155 -12.32 14.28 10.85
N ALA A 156 -13.36 13.46 10.69
CA ALA A 156 -13.26 12.01 10.82
C ALA A 156 -12.22 11.38 9.89
N PHE A 157 -11.96 12.00 8.72
CA PHE A 157 -10.92 11.55 7.80
C PHE A 157 -9.52 11.69 8.36
N GLU A 158 -9.23 12.69 9.19
CA GLU A 158 -7.91 12.80 9.87
C GLU A 158 -7.63 11.57 10.72
N ARG A 159 -8.66 11.07 11.45
CA ARG A 159 -8.53 9.82 12.22
C ARG A 159 -8.21 8.65 11.30
N MET A 160 -8.91 8.52 10.16
CA MET A 160 -8.66 7.44 9.21
C MET A 160 -7.22 7.50 8.67
N PHE A 161 -6.79 8.65 8.13
CA PHE A 161 -5.45 8.82 7.58
C PHE A 161 -4.36 8.62 8.65
N ARG A 162 -4.54 9.13 9.86
CA ARG A 162 -3.62 8.91 10.97
C ARG A 162 -3.45 7.42 11.27
N LEU A 163 -4.55 6.65 11.33
CA LEU A 163 -4.49 5.20 11.57
C LEU A 163 -3.78 4.47 10.41
N MET A 164 -3.99 4.91 9.18
CA MET A 164 -3.30 4.36 8.01
C MET A 164 -1.79 4.63 8.07
N VAL A 165 -1.38 5.86 8.37
CA VAL A 165 0.04 6.23 8.52
C VAL A 165 0.69 5.45 9.66
N GLN A 166 0.03 5.32 10.81
CA GLN A 166 0.54 4.51 11.94
C GLN A 166 0.77 3.04 11.53
N ARG A 167 -0.16 2.45 10.74
CA ARG A 167 0.00 1.08 10.22
C ARG A 167 1.16 0.98 9.24
N SER A 168 1.27 1.92 8.31
CA SER A 168 2.36 1.97 7.34
C SER A 168 3.71 2.10 8.03
N LEU A 169 3.81 2.92 9.06
CA LEU A 169 5.00 3.05 9.90
C LEU A 169 5.35 1.71 10.57
N GLY A 170 4.36 1.00 11.14
CA GLY A 170 4.56 -0.31 11.73
C GLY A 170 5.10 -1.34 10.74
N VAL A 171 4.58 -1.35 9.51
CA VAL A 171 5.10 -2.22 8.43
C VAL A 171 6.55 -1.86 8.07
N LEU A 172 6.86 -0.57 7.97
CA LEU A 172 8.21 -0.10 7.66
C LEU A 172 9.20 -0.48 8.78
N GLN A 173 8.82 -0.28 10.05
CA GLN A 173 9.62 -0.71 11.20
C GLN A 173 9.91 -2.21 11.16
N GLN A 174 8.92 -3.05 10.87
CA GLN A 174 9.12 -4.50 10.77
C GLN A 174 10.08 -4.88 9.65
N ARG A 175 9.95 -4.21 8.47
CA ARG A 175 10.90 -4.42 7.37
C ARG A 175 12.32 -4.02 7.75
N PHE A 176 12.47 -2.92 8.47
CA PHE A 176 13.77 -2.46 8.98
C PHE A 176 14.38 -3.51 9.93
N TYR A 177 13.62 -4.00 10.93
CA TYR A 177 14.09 -5.07 11.80
C TYR A 177 14.44 -6.35 11.03
N ALA A 178 13.58 -6.76 10.10
CA ALA A 178 13.83 -7.93 9.28
C ALA A 178 15.11 -7.80 8.44
N SER A 179 15.42 -6.60 7.94
CA SER A 179 16.64 -6.35 7.17
C SER A 179 17.93 -6.53 7.97
N ILE A 180 17.88 -6.32 9.29
CA ILE A 180 19.01 -6.45 10.20
C ILE A 180 19.11 -7.85 10.79
N SER A 181 17.98 -8.47 11.17
CA SER A 181 17.94 -9.67 12.01
C SER A 181 17.62 -10.98 11.27
N GLN A 182 17.16 -10.90 10.01
CA GLN A 182 16.68 -12.06 9.28
C GLN A 182 17.53 -12.35 8.04
N THR A 183 17.60 -13.63 7.70
CA THR A 183 18.18 -14.10 6.44
C THR A 183 17.34 -13.68 5.23
N ALA A 184 17.92 -13.72 4.05
CA ALA A 184 17.19 -13.45 2.81
C ALA A 184 16.07 -14.49 2.55
N GLU A 185 16.29 -15.76 2.95
CA GLU A 185 15.29 -16.83 2.85
C GLU A 185 14.07 -16.53 3.71
N GLU A 186 14.27 -16.11 4.98
CA GLU A 186 13.19 -15.73 5.89
C GLU A 186 12.43 -14.49 5.38
N ARG A 187 13.13 -13.45 4.92
CA ARG A 187 12.48 -12.25 4.35
C ARG A 187 11.68 -12.55 3.09
N TYR A 188 12.19 -13.45 2.24
CA TYR A 188 11.48 -13.88 1.03
C TYR A 188 10.23 -14.69 1.38
N THR A 189 10.32 -15.64 2.29
CA THR A 189 9.18 -16.44 2.78
C THR A 189 8.10 -15.53 3.37
N GLN A 190 8.48 -14.60 4.25
CA GLN A 190 7.55 -13.63 4.82
C GLN A 190 6.88 -12.74 3.75
N PHE A 191 7.63 -12.36 2.71
CA PHE A 191 7.06 -11.60 1.60
C PHE A 191 5.97 -12.42 0.86
N LEU A 192 6.25 -13.68 0.55
CA LEU A 192 5.29 -14.56 -0.13
C LEU A 192 4.02 -14.80 0.69
N GLU A 193 4.18 -15.00 2.01
CA GLU A 193 3.06 -15.20 2.93
C GLU A 193 2.22 -13.93 3.12
N LYS A 194 2.88 -12.80 3.24
CA LYS A 194 2.23 -11.52 3.52
C LYS A 194 1.58 -10.89 2.28
N TYR A 195 2.18 -11.09 1.11
CA TYR A 195 1.78 -10.44 -0.14
C TYR A 195 1.60 -11.41 -1.30
N PRO A 196 0.78 -12.47 -1.16
CA PRO A 196 0.65 -13.52 -2.18
C PRO A 196 0.15 -12.97 -3.53
N LEU A 197 -0.76 -12.00 -3.53
CA LEU A 197 -1.26 -11.36 -4.76
C LEU A 197 -0.17 -10.54 -5.46
N VAL A 198 0.66 -9.82 -4.70
CA VAL A 198 1.79 -9.06 -5.27
C VAL A 198 2.82 -10.01 -5.84
N ALA A 199 3.14 -11.10 -5.10
CA ALA A 199 4.15 -12.10 -5.52
C ALA A 199 3.83 -12.78 -6.85
N GLN A 200 2.54 -12.91 -7.20
CA GLN A 200 2.08 -13.47 -8.47
C GLN A 200 2.14 -12.47 -9.64
N ARG A 201 2.14 -11.16 -9.35
CA ARG A 201 2.01 -10.09 -10.35
C ARG A 201 3.34 -9.40 -10.66
N VAL A 202 4.31 -9.46 -9.76
CA VAL A 202 5.58 -8.76 -9.91
C VAL A 202 6.73 -9.70 -10.25
N PRO A 203 7.70 -9.26 -11.10
CA PRO A 203 8.87 -10.05 -11.42
C PRO A 203 9.77 -10.31 -10.20
N GLN A 204 10.44 -11.46 -10.18
CA GLN A 204 11.30 -11.86 -9.06
C GLN A 204 12.44 -10.87 -8.76
N HIS A 205 12.99 -10.22 -9.77
CA HIS A 205 14.03 -9.20 -9.56
C HIS A 205 13.51 -7.99 -8.78
N GLN A 206 12.23 -7.63 -8.94
CA GLN A 206 11.62 -6.57 -8.15
C GLN A 206 11.35 -7.01 -6.71
N ILE A 207 10.96 -8.28 -6.48
CA ILE A 207 10.86 -8.83 -5.13
C ILE A 207 12.23 -8.79 -4.44
N ALA A 208 13.31 -9.16 -5.15
CA ALA A 208 14.67 -9.05 -4.62
C ALA A 208 14.99 -7.61 -4.15
N ARG A 209 14.69 -6.61 -4.98
CA ARG A 209 14.86 -5.19 -4.65
C ARG A 209 14.00 -4.72 -3.47
N TYR A 210 12.82 -5.33 -3.29
CA TYR A 210 11.95 -5.04 -2.14
C TYR A 210 12.48 -5.62 -0.83
N ILE A 211 13.01 -6.86 -0.85
CA ILE A 211 13.56 -7.50 0.35
C ILE A 211 15.03 -7.13 0.63
N GLY A 212 15.63 -6.25 -0.21
CA GLY A 212 16.99 -5.72 -0.01
C GLY A 212 18.10 -6.71 -0.35
N VAL A 213 17.95 -7.47 -1.45
CA VAL A 213 19.00 -8.36 -1.97
C VAL A 213 19.15 -8.22 -3.49
N SER A 214 20.26 -8.70 -4.03
CA SER A 214 20.40 -8.74 -5.49
C SER A 214 19.53 -9.82 -6.13
N PRO A 215 19.07 -9.63 -7.38
CA PRO A 215 18.29 -10.64 -8.10
C PRO A 215 18.99 -12.00 -8.20
N GLU A 216 20.31 -12.01 -8.40
CA GLU A 216 21.16 -13.21 -8.51
C GLU A 216 21.19 -13.96 -7.17
N PHE A 217 21.30 -13.22 -6.07
CA PHE A 217 21.28 -13.81 -4.73
C PHE A 217 19.92 -14.42 -4.41
N LEU A 218 18.81 -13.72 -4.72
CA LEU A 218 17.47 -14.30 -4.55
C LEU A 218 17.28 -15.56 -5.39
N SER A 219 17.78 -15.59 -6.62
CA SER A 219 17.72 -16.78 -7.47
C SER A 219 18.40 -17.99 -6.83
N LYS A 220 19.58 -17.80 -6.20
CA LYS A 220 20.27 -18.85 -5.44
C LYS A 220 19.47 -19.32 -4.22
N VAL A 221 18.94 -18.37 -3.43
CA VAL A 221 18.08 -18.67 -2.27
C VAL A 221 16.91 -19.55 -2.69
N ARG A 222 16.17 -19.16 -3.72
CA ARG A 222 15.03 -19.93 -4.24
C ARG A 222 15.43 -21.33 -4.69
N SER A 223 16.54 -21.47 -5.43
CA SER A 223 17.02 -22.78 -5.86
C SER A 223 17.33 -23.70 -4.68
N THR A 224 17.87 -23.14 -3.58
CA THR A 224 18.14 -23.91 -2.36
C THR A 224 16.84 -24.33 -1.65
N MET A 225 15.85 -23.44 -1.59
CA MET A 225 14.53 -23.73 -0.99
C MET A 225 13.83 -24.89 -1.75
N TYR A 226 13.83 -24.85 -3.09
CA TYR A 226 13.21 -25.92 -3.90
C TYR A 226 13.90 -27.28 -3.80
N LYS A 227 15.19 -27.34 -3.41
CA LYS A 227 15.91 -28.60 -3.21
C LYS A 227 15.68 -29.22 -1.82
N LYS A 228 15.16 -28.45 -0.86
CA LYS A 228 14.85 -28.89 0.51
C LYS A 228 13.47 -29.53 0.63
N HIS A 229 12.63 -29.37 -0.38
CA HIS A 229 11.28 -29.97 -0.50
C HIS A 229 11.22 -30.98 -1.65
#